data_ff5b9fd334736fae97cebb12461ed13a
#
_entry.id   ff5b9fd334736fae97cebb12461ed13a
#
_cell.length_a   1.000
_cell.length_b   1.000
_cell.length_c   1.000
_cell.angle_alpha   90.00
_cell.angle_beta   90.00
_cell.angle_gamma   90.00
#
_symmetry.space_group_name_H-M   'P 1'
#
loop_
_entity.id
_entity.type
_entity.pdbx_description
1 polymer ?
#
loop_
_entity_poly.entity_id
_entity_poly.type
_entity_poly.pdbx_seq_one_letter_code
_entity_poly.pdbx_strand_id
1 'polypeptide(L)'
;MRKSGMLMPVSALPGAYGIGCFSKEAYEFVDILKEAGQKLWQILPLGQTGYGDSPYQSFSTFAGNPYFIDLETLIEDELLTKEECDQADFGENEEEIDYEKIYNARFKVLKLAYKRAKKNGLMESKAYRTYLEEEKAWLADYALYMAVKDSFDGKSWDQWEEDIRLRKPNAIAAYQEQLSAEIDFYEFLQYLFAGQWAGLKAYANEQGIEIIGDIPIYVAFDSADTWANPKLFQLDEENLPVAVAGCPPDAFSATGQLWGNPLYAWDYHKKTGYDWWMKRVACCFKLYDIIRIDHFRGFDEYYAIPYGDETAENGEWMLGPGMDLFLKMKETLGDLPIIAEDLGFLTDTVRQLLKDSGYPGMKVLEFAFVAGEDSDYLPHNYDKNCVVYTGTHDNDTLQGWYQTLSEEDKEMTKEYLNNPYTPDEEVHWDFISLAMRSVADTCIIPVQDYLGLGNKARINMPSTLGGNWMWRMKKGAFTDELIKKIRKMTEVCAR
;
A
#
# COMPACT_ATOMS: atom_id res chain seq x y z
N MET A 1 -24.05 3.99 -7.25
CA MET A 1 -24.30 2.56 -7.62
C MET A 1 -23.46 1.72 -6.68
N ARG A 2 -24.03 0.68 -6.08
CA ARG A 2 -23.28 -0.20 -5.18
C ARG A 2 -22.23 -1.00 -5.97
N LYS A 3 -21.03 -1.14 -5.40
CA LYS A 3 -19.92 -1.88 -6.04
C LYS A 3 -19.35 -2.91 -5.06
N SER A 4 -18.75 -3.96 -5.58
CA SER A 4 -17.88 -4.85 -4.79
C SER A 4 -16.56 -5.08 -5.50
N GLY A 5 -15.57 -5.51 -4.72
CA GLY A 5 -14.23 -5.78 -5.18
C GLY A 5 -13.48 -6.74 -4.28
N MET A 6 -12.26 -7.02 -4.67
CA MET A 6 -11.33 -7.87 -3.91
C MET A 6 -10.09 -7.08 -3.48
N LEU A 7 -9.63 -7.35 -2.26
CA LEU A 7 -8.32 -6.90 -1.78
C LEU A 7 -7.30 -7.99 -2.12
N MET A 8 -6.32 -7.64 -2.94
CA MET A 8 -5.22 -8.52 -3.35
C MET A 8 -3.97 -7.71 -3.64
N PRO A 9 -2.94 -7.78 -2.80
CA PRO A 9 -1.66 -7.13 -3.07
C PRO A 9 -1.03 -7.65 -4.38
N VAL A 10 -0.38 -6.78 -5.14
CA VAL A 10 0.33 -7.19 -6.35
C VAL A 10 1.40 -8.23 -6.01
N SER A 11 2.13 -8.04 -4.91
CA SER A 11 3.16 -8.99 -4.43
C SER A 11 2.62 -10.40 -4.16
N ALA A 12 1.34 -10.50 -3.79
CA ALA A 12 0.70 -11.76 -3.42
C ALA A 12 0.09 -12.52 -4.62
N LEU A 13 0.12 -11.94 -5.83
CA LEU A 13 -0.27 -12.64 -7.05
C LEU A 13 0.64 -13.85 -7.31
N PRO A 14 0.11 -14.93 -7.93
CA PRO A 14 0.97 -15.99 -8.43
C PRO A 14 1.91 -15.46 -9.52
N GLY A 15 2.92 -16.20 -9.84
CA GLY A 15 3.85 -15.86 -10.92
C GLY A 15 5.21 -16.51 -10.74
N ALA A 16 5.98 -16.51 -11.81
CA ALA A 16 7.39 -16.92 -11.82
C ALA A 16 8.25 -15.92 -11.01
N TYR A 17 9.46 -16.31 -10.69
CA TYR A 17 10.47 -15.44 -10.10
C TYR A 17 10.13 -14.86 -8.71
N GLY A 18 9.44 -15.66 -7.88
CA GLY A 18 9.38 -15.54 -6.41
C GLY A 18 8.49 -14.46 -5.82
N ILE A 19 7.92 -13.56 -6.60
CA ILE A 19 7.00 -12.50 -6.15
C ILE A 19 5.96 -12.20 -7.23
N GLY A 20 4.75 -11.81 -6.83
CA GLY A 20 3.76 -11.27 -7.75
C GLY A 20 4.23 -9.96 -8.39
N CYS A 21 3.96 -9.78 -9.67
CA CYS A 21 4.39 -8.61 -10.44
C CYS A 21 3.37 -8.28 -11.55
N PHE A 22 3.67 -7.35 -12.44
CA PHE A 22 2.80 -6.94 -13.54
C PHE A 22 2.80 -7.95 -14.69
N SER A 23 2.83 -9.23 -14.34
CA SER A 23 2.91 -10.36 -15.24
C SER A 23 1.55 -10.76 -15.80
N LYS A 24 1.56 -11.75 -16.68
CA LYS A 24 0.36 -12.38 -17.23
C LYS A 24 -0.66 -12.76 -16.15
N GLU A 25 -0.20 -13.24 -14.99
CA GLU A 25 -1.07 -13.62 -13.87
C GLU A 25 -1.82 -12.41 -13.27
N ALA A 26 -1.26 -11.20 -13.36
CA ALA A 26 -1.97 -9.99 -12.96
C ALA A 26 -3.11 -9.66 -13.94
N TYR A 27 -2.92 -9.84 -15.24
CA TYR A 27 -3.98 -9.70 -16.24
C TYR A 27 -5.05 -10.80 -16.09
N GLU A 28 -4.64 -12.05 -15.84
CA GLU A 28 -5.56 -13.16 -15.53
C GLU A 28 -6.40 -12.85 -14.27
N PHE A 29 -5.82 -12.20 -13.26
CA PHE A 29 -6.58 -11.79 -12.08
C PHE A 29 -7.63 -10.72 -12.40
N VAL A 30 -7.34 -9.78 -13.29
CA VAL A 30 -8.34 -8.83 -13.79
C VAL A 30 -9.50 -9.55 -14.49
N ASP A 31 -9.21 -10.59 -15.28
CA ASP A 31 -10.24 -11.41 -15.92
C ASP A 31 -11.09 -12.15 -14.88
N ILE A 32 -10.47 -12.72 -13.84
CA ILE A 32 -11.17 -13.35 -12.71
C ILE A 32 -12.13 -12.35 -12.04
N LEU A 33 -11.68 -11.14 -11.75
CA LEU A 33 -12.51 -10.08 -11.16
C LEU A 33 -13.74 -9.80 -12.04
N LYS A 34 -13.54 -9.62 -13.34
CA LYS A 34 -14.62 -9.39 -14.30
C LYS A 34 -15.61 -10.56 -14.36
N GLU A 35 -15.10 -11.78 -14.45
CA GLU A 35 -15.93 -13.00 -14.49
C GLU A 35 -16.71 -13.21 -13.19
N ALA A 36 -16.11 -12.86 -12.05
CA ALA A 36 -16.77 -12.88 -10.74
C ALA A 36 -17.75 -11.72 -10.52
N GLY A 37 -17.90 -10.81 -11.50
CA GLY A 37 -18.80 -9.65 -11.44
C GLY A 37 -18.28 -8.50 -10.56
N GLN A 38 -17.03 -8.55 -10.14
CA GLN A 38 -16.41 -7.49 -9.33
C GLN A 38 -16.16 -6.23 -10.17
N LYS A 39 -16.02 -5.09 -9.48
CA LYS A 39 -15.78 -3.79 -10.11
C LYS A 39 -14.51 -3.10 -9.60
N LEU A 40 -13.96 -3.61 -8.50
CA LEU A 40 -12.86 -2.97 -7.79
C LEU A 40 -11.76 -3.99 -7.48
N TRP A 41 -10.53 -3.55 -7.68
CA TRP A 41 -9.34 -4.26 -7.21
C TRP A 41 -8.60 -3.36 -6.23
N GLN A 42 -8.63 -3.68 -4.95
CA GLN A 42 -7.84 -2.97 -3.96
C GLN A 42 -6.46 -3.61 -3.80
N ILE A 43 -5.43 -2.77 -3.91
CA ILE A 43 -4.03 -3.16 -3.75
C ILE A 43 -3.40 -2.43 -2.56
N LEU A 44 -2.21 -2.83 -2.18
CA LEU A 44 -1.37 -2.14 -1.19
C LEU A 44 -0.46 -1.12 -1.88
N PRO A 45 0.24 -0.23 -1.12
CA PRO A 45 1.14 0.75 -1.69
C PRO A 45 2.16 0.11 -2.65
N LEU A 46 2.42 0.76 -3.78
CA LEU A 46 3.32 0.26 -4.83
C LEU A 46 4.76 0.73 -4.68
N GLY A 47 5.11 1.41 -3.58
CA GLY A 47 6.46 1.93 -3.34
C GLY A 47 7.49 0.84 -3.05
N GLN A 48 8.76 1.14 -3.33
CA GLN A 48 9.87 0.24 -3.02
C GLN A 48 10.04 0.07 -1.53
N THR A 49 9.99 -1.17 -1.06
CA THR A 49 10.12 -1.51 0.36
C THR A 49 11.57 -1.47 0.83
N GLY A 50 11.75 -1.09 2.10
CA GLY A 50 13.02 -1.14 2.80
C GLY A 50 13.13 -2.33 3.75
N TYR A 51 13.90 -2.16 4.82
CA TYR A 51 14.02 -3.16 5.89
C TYR A 51 12.66 -3.41 6.55
N GLY A 52 12.29 -4.69 6.70
CA GLY A 52 10.99 -5.13 7.24
C GLY A 52 9.91 -5.32 6.19
N ASP A 53 10.22 -5.10 4.91
CA ASP A 53 9.39 -5.42 3.73
C ASP A 53 8.01 -4.77 3.68
N SER A 54 7.71 -3.84 4.61
CA SER A 54 6.43 -3.15 4.69
C SER A 54 6.23 -2.20 3.50
N PRO A 55 5.14 -2.32 2.73
CA PRO A 55 4.82 -1.39 1.66
C PRO A 55 4.48 0.03 2.17
N TYR A 56 4.26 0.19 3.49
CA TYR A 56 4.00 1.48 4.14
C TYR A 56 5.28 2.22 4.54
N GLN A 57 6.46 1.60 4.39
CA GLN A 57 7.78 2.17 4.67
C GLN A 57 8.63 2.16 3.40
N SER A 58 8.28 3.03 2.45
CA SER A 58 8.97 3.08 1.16
C SER A 58 10.06 4.16 1.10
N PHE A 59 11.05 3.97 0.24
CA PHE A 59 12.12 4.94 -0.01
C PHE A 59 11.65 6.20 -0.76
N SER A 60 10.44 6.20 -1.30
CA SER A 60 9.80 7.36 -1.90
C SER A 60 8.29 7.16 -1.99
N THR A 61 7.53 8.22 -1.74
CA THR A 61 6.07 8.23 -1.94
C THR A 61 5.66 8.34 -3.42
N PHE A 62 6.62 8.59 -4.32
CA PHE A 62 6.40 8.76 -5.76
C PHE A 62 6.88 7.55 -6.58
N ALA A 63 7.97 6.92 -6.14
CA ALA A 63 8.62 5.85 -6.90
C ALA A 63 7.91 4.50 -6.74
N GLY A 64 7.85 3.76 -7.84
CA GLY A 64 7.35 2.39 -7.86
C GLY A 64 8.39 1.35 -7.44
N ASN A 65 7.92 0.21 -6.94
CA ASN A 65 8.76 -0.89 -6.51
C ASN A 65 9.29 -1.69 -7.71
N PRO A 66 10.61 -1.75 -7.94
CA PRO A 66 11.18 -2.54 -9.03
C PRO A 66 10.90 -4.05 -8.95
N TYR A 67 10.47 -4.55 -7.79
CA TYR A 67 10.05 -5.96 -7.66
C TYR A 67 8.82 -6.30 -8.50
N PHE A 68 7.99 -5.30 -8.83
CA PHE A 68 6.79 -5.51 -9.64
C PHE A 68 7.03 -5.46 -11.15
N ILE A 69 8.24 -5.15 -11.60
CA ILE A 69 8.62 -5.23 -13.02
C ILE A 69 8.57 -6.71 -13.45
N ASP A 70 7.78 -7.03 -14.44
CA ASP A 70 7.70 -8.37 -14.99
C ASP A 70 8.94 -8.72 -15.82
N LEU A 71 9.62 -9.81 -15.45
CA LEU A 71 10.84 -10.27 -16.13
C LEU A 71 10.53 -11.02 -17.44
N GLU A 72 9.34 -11.63 -17.56
CA GLU A 72 8.94 -12.30 -18.82
C GLU A 72 8.74 -11.27 -19.93
N THR A 73 8.12 -10.14 -19.65
CA THR A 73 8.06 -9.00 -20.58
C THR A 73 9.46 -8.53 -21.00
N LEU A 74 10.42 -8.47 -20.07
CA LEU A 74 11.79 -8.08 -20.43
C LEU A 74 12.51 -9.14 -21.28
N ILE A 75 12.13 -10.42 -21.18
CA ILE A 75 12.62 -11.48 -22.07
C ILE A 75 12.00 -11.30 -23.47
N GLU A 76 10.70 -11.03 -23.56
CA GLU A 76 10.02 -10.76 -24.83
C GLU A 76 10.58 -9.54 -25.55
N ASP A 77 10.96 -8.49 -24.78
CA ASP A 77 11.61 -7.27 -25.27
C ASP A 77 13.11 -7.43 -25.58
N GLU A 78 13.65 -8.65 -25.50
CA GLU A 78 15.06 -8.97 -25.71
C GLU A 78 16.03 -8.22 -24.78
N LEU A 79 15.53 -7.74 -23.62
CA LEU A 79 16.34 -7.12 -22.58
C LEU A 79 16.93 -8.13 -21.60
N LEU A 80 16.34 -9.31 -21.50
CA LEU A 80 16.83 -10.46 -20.73
C LEU A 80 16.76 -11.73 -21.59
N THR A 81 17.42 -12.79 -21.13
CA THR A 81 17.16 -14.14 -21.62
C THR A 81 16.54 -14.99 -20.53
N LYS A 82 15.82 -16.03 -20.94
CA LYS A 82 15.22 -16.96 -19.98
C LYS A 82 16.27 -17.60 -19.09
N GLU A 83 17.42 -17.97 -19.65
CA GLU A 83 18.53 -18.58 -18.92
C GLU A 83 19.10 -17.67 -17.84
N GLU A 84 19.17 -16.36 -18.09
CA GLU A 84 19.64 -15.37 -17.10
C GLU A 84 18.68 -15.31 -15.90
N CYS A 85 17.38 -15.38 -16.15
CA CYS A 85 16.37 -15.41 -15.11
C CYS A 85 16.36 -16.76 -14.37
N ASP A 86 16.39 -17.89 -15.08
CA ASP A 86 16.34 -19.23 -14.50
C ASP A 86 17.59 -19.58 -13.65
N GLN A 87 18.72 -18.90 -13.87
CA GLN A 87 19.93 -19.06 -13.06
C GLN A 87 19.94 -18.25 -11.77
N ALA A 88 19.00 -17.34 -11.59
CA ALA A 88 18.88 -16.53 -10.40
C ALA A 88 17.97 -17.23 -9.36
N ASP A 89 18.35 -17.16 -8.08
CA ASP A 89 17.59 -17.76 -6.99
C ASP A 89 16.56 -16.75 -6.44
N PHE A 90 15.29 -16.93 -6.81
CA PHE A 90 14.16 -16.13 -6.35
C PHE A 90 13.36 -16.79 -5.20
N GLY A 91 13.83 -17.92 -4.67
CA GLY A 91 13.10 -18.76 -3.73
C GLY A 91 12.31 -19.88 -4.44
N GLU A 92 12.03 -20.94 -3.70
CA GLU A 92 11.34 -22.14 -4.22
C GLU A 92 9.88 -22.25 -3.76
N ASN A 93 9.48 -21.47 -2.74
CA ASN A 93 8.13 -21.54 -2.21
C ASN A 93 7.16 -20.69 -3.04
N GLU A 94 6.16 -21.34 -3.63
CA GLU A 94 5.15 -20.65 -4.44
C GLU A 94 4.14 -19.87 -3.59
N GLU A 95 4.04 -20.15 -2.30
CA GLU A 95 3.07 -19.54 -1.37
C GLU A 95 3.68 -18.45 -0.46
N GLU A 96 4.99 -18.25 -0.53
CA GLU A 96 5.69 -17.27 0.30
C GLU A 96 6.79 -16.56 -0.47
N ILE A 97 6.96 -15.27 -0.19
CA ILE A 97 8.03 -14.44 -0.73
C ILE A 97 9.26 -14.56 0.17
N ASP A 98 10.40 -14.88 -0.42
CA ASP A 98 11.72 -14.77 0.23
C ASP A 98 12.34 -13.41 -0.18
N TYR A 99 12.10 -12.37 0.61
CA TYR A 99 12.54 -11.01 0.26
C TYR A 99 14.06 -10.87 0.16
N GLU A 100 14.86 -11.63 0.92
CA GLU A 100 16.31 -11.60 0.80
C GLU A 100 16.76 -12.12 -0.58
N LYS A 101 16.18 -13.22 -1.05
CA LYS A 101 16.45 -13.75 -2.37
C LYS A 101 15.93 -12.83 -3.47
N ILE A 102 14.72 -12.29 -3.30
CA ILE A 102 14.14 -11.32 -4.25
C ILE A 102 15.07 -10.12 -4.42
N TYR A 103 15.50 -9.51 -3.32
CA TYR A 103 16.41 -8.36 -3.36
C TYR A 103 17.69 -8.69 -4.15
N ASN A 104 18.36 -9.77 -3.77
CA ASN A 104 19.63 -10.15 -4.37
C ASN A 104 19.51 -10.59 -5.85
N ALA A 105 18.46 -11.33 -6.19
CA ALA A 105 18.27 -11.85 -7.54
C ALA A 105 17.75 -10.77 -8.50
N ARG A 106 16.70 -10.04 -8.13
CA ARG A 106 16.04 -9.10 -9.05
C ARG A 106 16.93 -7.94 -9.46
N PHE A 107 17.60 -7.29 -8.52
CA PHE A 107 18.50 -6.20 -8.88
C PHE A 107 19.67 -6.66 -9.75
N LYS A 108 20.18 -7.88 -9.52
CA LYS A 108 21.23 -8.47 -10.37
C LYS A 108 20.74 -8.66 -11.81
N VAL A 109 19.55 -9.22 -11.99
CA VAL A 109 18.96 -9.48 -13.32
C VAL A 109 18.57 -8.15 -13.99
N LEU A 110 17.96 -7.21 -13.27
CA LEU A 110 17.60 -5.89 -13.79
C LEU A 110 18.81 -5.06 -14.22
N LYS A 111 19.97 -5.22 -13.57
CA LYS A 111 21.25 -4.62 -14.04
C LYS A 111 21.70 -5.19 -15.37
N LEU A 112 21.41 -6.46 -15.69
CA LEU A 112 21.67 -7.02 -17.03
C LEU A 112 20.75 -6.40 -18.08
N ALA A 113 19.45 -6.28 -17.76
CA ALA A 113 18.48 -5.62 -18.63
C ALA A 113 18.88 -4.17 -18.92
N TYR A 114 19.28 -3.40 -17.91
CA TYR A 114 19.76 -2.03 -18.07
C TYR A 114 20.95 -1.92 -19.02
N LYS A 115 21.98 -2.76 -18.84
CA LYS A 115 23.16 -2.76 -19.71
C LYS A 115 22.78 -3.03 -21.16
N ARG A 116 21.84 -3.93 -21.41
CA ARG A 116 21.36 -4.29 -22.74
C ARG A 116 20.49 -3.18 -23.33
N ALA A 117 19.60 -2.60 -22.54
CA ALA A 117 18.78 -1.44 -22.93
C ALA A 117 19.65 -0.23 -23.35
N LYS A 118 20.71 0.07 -22.58
CA LYS A 118 21.67 1.14 -22.89
C LYS A 118 22.41 0.85 -24.22
N LYS A 119 22.85 -0.39 -24.42
CA LYS A 119 23.50 -0.81 -25.67
C LYS A 119 22.56 -0.73 -26.88
N ASN A 120 21.28 -1.01 -26.69
CA ASN A 120 20.29 -0.99 -27.76
C ASN A 120 19.72 0.41 -28.05
N GLY A 121 20.18 1.45 -27.34
CA GLY A 121 19.77 2.84 -27.56
C GLY A 121 18.42 3.21 -26.98
N LEU A 122 17.89 2.43 -26.04
CA LEU A 122 16.60 2.74 -25.39
C LEU A 122 16.66 4.07 -24.64
N MET A 123 17.81 4.37 -24.01
CA MET A 123 18.02 5.64 -23.27
C MET A 123 17.95 6.89 -24.18
N GLU A 124 18.23 6.74 -25.46
CA GLU A 124 18.14 7.80 -26.47
C GLU A 124 16.75 7.91 -27.09
N SER A 125 15.85 6.96 -26.78
CA SER A 125 14.49 6.97 -27.34
C SER A 125 13.70 8.21 -26.88
N LYS A 126 12.80 8.65 -27.76
CA LYS A 126 11.91 9.78 -27.43
C LYS A 126 11.03 9.47 -26.22
N ALA A 127 10.52 8.24 -26.13
CA ALA A 127 9.65 7.82 -25.03
C ALA A 127 10.36 7.91 -23.67
N TYR A 128 11.59 7.35 -23.59
CA TYR A 128 12.39 7.42 -22.37
C TYR A 128 12.69 8.87 -21.94
N ARG A 129 13.15 9.70 -22.86
CA ARG A 129 13.45 11.12 -22.56
C ARG A 129 12.21 11.92 -22.16
N THR A 130 11.06 11.63 -22.79
CA THR A 130 9.79 12.27 -22.41
C THR A 130 9.42 11.89 -20.98
N TYR A 131 9.53 10.63 -20.61
CA TYR A 131 9.27 10.16 -19.24
C TYR A 131 10.17 10.86 -18.21
N LEU A 132 11.48 10.94 -18.47
CA LEU A 132 12.41 11.64 -17.56
C LEU A 132 12.04 13.12 -17.38
N GLU A 133 11.64 13.81 -18.44
CA GLU A 133 11.25 15.20 -18.36
C GLU A 133 9.93 15.40 -17.62
N GLU A 134 8.95 14.51 -17.83
CA GLU A 134 7.64 14.57 -17.17
C GLU A 134 7.72 14.28 -15.67
N GLU A 135 8.60 13.36 -15.26
CA GLU A 135 8.73 12.92 -13.86
C GLU A 135 9.93 13.54 -13.12
N LYS A 136 10.66 14.46 -13.75
CA LYS A 136 11.88 15.08 -13.21
C LYS A 136 11.71 15.72 -11.82
N ALA A 137 10.50 16.13 -11.47
CA ALA A 137 10.21 16.84 -10.23
C ALA A 137 10.48 16.00 -8.96
N TRP A 138 10.47 14.69 -9.08
CA TRP A 138 10.77 13.75 -8.00
C TRP A 138 11.83 12.71 -8.39
N LEU A 139 11.85 12.29 -9.66
CA LEU A 139 12.67 11.18 -10.15
C LEU A 139 14.17 11.44 -10.00
N ALA A 140 14.62 12.67 -10.28
CA ALA A 140 16.04 13.04 -10.17
C ALA A 140 16.55 12.92 -8.71
N ASP A 141 15.77 13.40 -7.75
CA ASP A 141 16.12 13.28 -6.32
C ASP A 141 16.05 11.82 -5.84
N TYR A 142 15.04 11.06 -6.27
CA TYR A 142 14.93 9.64 -5.95
C TYR A 142 16.08 8.81 -6.51
N ALA A 143 16.41 8.98 -7.79
CA ALA A 143 17.49 8.22 -8.44
C ALA A 143 18.85 8.52 -7.81
N LEU A 144 19.13 9.80 -7.51
CA LEU A 144 20.32 10.19 -6.77
C LEU A 144 20.33 9.61 -5.36
N TYR A 145 19.21 9.70 -4.61
CA TYR A 145 19.08 9.14 -3.27
C TYR A 145 19.43 7.65 -3.25
N MET A 146 18.84 6.86 -4.16
CA MET A 146 19.08 5.41 -4.24
C MET A 146 20.52 5.09 -4.63
N ALA A 147 21.10 5.82 -5.59
CA ALA A 147 22.49 5.65 -5.99
C ALA A 147 23.48 5.96 -4.84
N VAL A 148 23.22 7.03 -4.09
CA VAL A 148 24.02 7.38 -2.89
C VAL A 148 23.85 6.33 -1.82
N LYS A 149 22.61 5.89 -1.54
CA LYS A 149 22.31 4.84 -0.55
C LYS A 149 23.06 3.54 -0.85
N ASP A 150 23.08 3.12 -2.11
CA ASP A 150 23.87 1.95 -2.55
C ASP A 150 25.38 2.14 -2.30
N SER A 151 25.90 3.35 -2.50
CA SER A 151 27.32 3.67 -2.26
C SER A 151 27.70 3.67 -0.79
N PHE A 152 26.71 3.75 0.11
CA PHE A 152 26.87 3.61 1.58
C PHE A 152 26.36 2.27 2.10
N ASP A 153 26.38 1.20 1.27
CA ASP A 153 25.95 -0.15 1.63
C ASP A 153 24.50 -0.22 2.21
N GLY A 154 23.60 0.58 1.66
CA GLY A 154 22.19 0.61 2.06
C GLY A 154 21.91 1.35 3.39
N LYS A 155 22.89 2.01 3.99
CA LYS A 155 22.68 2.78 5.23
C LYS A 155 21.66 3.89 5.05
N SER A 156 20.93 4.18 6.12
CA SER A 156 20.02 5.33 6.17
C SER A 156 20.78 6.64 5.95
N TRP A 157 20.15 7.61 5.32
CA TRP A 157 20.78 8.86 4.89
C TRP A 157 21.34 9.71 6.06
N ASP A 158 20.80 9.58 7.26
CA ASP A 158 21.33 10.23 8.46
C ASP A 158 22.74 9.73 8.85
N GLN A 159 23.15 8.56 8.36
CA GLN A 159 24.47 7.96 8.58
C GLN A 159 25.46 8.25 7.43
N TRP A 160 25.06 9.04 6.42
CA TRP A 160 25.95 9.44 5.33
C TRP A 160 26.91 10.55 5.76
N GLU A 161 27.92 10.80 4.92
CA GLU A 161 28.82 11.94 5.13
C GLU A 161 28.02 13.26 5.19
N GLU A 162 28.42 14.17 6.07
CA GLU A 162 27.70 15.43 6.35
C GLU A 162 27.34 16.21 5.11
N ASP A 163 28.26 16.35 4.15
CA ASP A 163 28.05 17.20 2.98
C ASP A 163 26.95 16.69 2.06
N ILE A 164 26.88 15.37 1.84
CA ILE A 164 25.79 14.75 1.05
C ILE A 164 24.52 14.59 1.89
N ARG A 165 24.64 14.27 3.17
CA ARG A 165 23.50 14.18 4.11
C ARG A 165 22.72 15.50 4.14
N LEU A 166 23.42 16.63 4.23
CA LEU A 166 22.84 17.98 4.25
C LEU A 166 22.64 18.58 2.84
N ARG A 167 22.81 17.78 1.80
CA ARG A 167 22.59 18.17 0.39
C ARG A 167 23.37 19.44 -0.02
N LYS A 168 24.63 19.59 0.43
CA LYS A 168 25.47 20.73 0.02
C LYS A 168 25.64 20.70 -1.52
N PRO A 169 25.48 21.82 -2.23
CA PRO A 169 25.48 21.82 -3.71
C PRO A 169 26.70 21.17 -4.36
N ASN A 170 27.89 21.36 -3.79
CA ASN A 170 29.12 20.76 -4.30
C ASN A 170 29.13 19.23 -4.13
N ALA A 171 28.59 18.71 -3.02
CA ALA A 171 28.47 17.27 -2.79
C ALA A 171 27.45 16.66 -3.75
N ILE A 172 26.27 17.28 -3.92
CA ILE A 172 25.27 16.84 -4.91
C ILE A 172 25.91 16.73 -6.29
N ALA A 173 26.60 17.77 -6.77
CA ALA A 173 27.24 17.76 -8.09
C ALA A 173 28.31 16.64 -8.22
N ALA A 174 29.13 16.45 -7.18
CA ALA A 174 30.18 15.42 -7.16
C ALA A 174 29.56 14.00 -7.22
N TYR A 175 28.53 13.73 -6.42
CA TYR A 175 27.86 12.41 -6.41
C TYR A 175 27.08 12.17 -7.70
N GLN A 176 26.46 13.19 -8.30
CA GLN A 176 25.81 13.08 -9.61
C GLN A 176 26.79 12.69 -10.71
N GLU A 177 28.01 13.27 -10.71
CA GLU A 177 29.06 12.90 -11.66
C GLU A 177 29.59 11.48 -11.39
N GLN A 178 29.93 11.18 -10.14
CA GLN A 178 30.50 9.92 -9.71
C GLN A 178 29.57 8.71 -9.94
N LEU A 179 28.27 8.88 -9.64
CA LEU A 179 27.27 7.81 -9.63
C LEU A 179 26.31 7.89 -10.82
N SER A 180 26.72 8.53 -11.91
CA SER A 180 25.84 8.76 -13.06
C SER A 180 25.23 7.48 -13.64
N ALA A 181 25.98 6.37 -13.63
CA ALA A 181 25.52 5.08 -14.15
C ALA A 181 24.47 4.44 -13.22
N GLU A 182 24.62 4.59 -11.91
CA GLU A 182 23.69 4.11 -10.91
C GLU A 182 22.40 4.96 -10.92
N ILE A 183 22.51 6.25 -11.11
CA ILE A 183 21.35 7.16 -11.29
C ILE A 183 20.57 6.76 -12.53
N ASP A 184 21.23 6.63 -13.70
CA ASP A 184 20.61 6.14 -14.94
C ASP A 184 19.89 4.79 -14.73
N PHE A 185 20.46 3.91 -13.91
CA PHE A 185 19.86 2.62 -13.63
C PHE A 185 18.54 2.75 -12.85
N TYR A 186 18.48 3.59 -11.82
CA TYR A 186 17.24 3.82 -11.06
C TYR A 186 16.19 4.55 -11.89
N GLU A 187 16.58 5.49 -12.75
CA GLU A 187 15.67 6.12 -13.72
C GLU A 187 15.09 5.10 -14.69
N PHE A 188 15.92 4.19 -15.20
CA PHE A 188 15.48 3.09 -16.06
C PHE A 188 14.47 2.15 -15.37
N LEU A 189 14.70 1.79 -14.10
CA LEU A 189 13.77 0.97 -13.35
C LEU A 189 12.40 1.63 -13.23
N GLN A 190 12.36 2.94 -12.95
CA GLN A 190 11.11 3.66 -12.84
C GLN A 190 10.40 3.80 -14.20
N TYR A 191 11.13 3.95 -15.28
CA TYR A 191 10.57 3.93 -16.63
C TYR A 191 9.89 2.58 -16.95
N LEU A 192 10.54 1.46 -16.64
CA LEU A 192 9.95 0.12 -16.85
C LEU A 192 8.71 -0.08 -15.98
N PHE A 193 8.81 0.26 -14.69
CA PHE A 193 7.68 0.18 -13.77
C PHE A 193 6.47 0.97 -14.30
N ALA A 194 6.67 2.22 -14.66
CA ALA A 194 5.60 3.10 -15.13
C ALA A 194 4.93 2.56 -16.40
N GLY A 195 5.72 2.05 -17.35
CA GLY A 195 5.21 1.48 -18.59
C GLY A 195 4.37 0.22 -18.38
N GLN A 196 4.86 -0.71 -17.60
CA GLN A 196 4.14 -1.97 -17.33
C GLN A 196 2.90 -1.73 -16.46
N TRP A 197 3.00 -0.88 -15.42
CA TRP A 197 1.84 -0.54 -14.60
C TRP A 197 0.74 0.17 -15.40
N ALA A 198 1.11 1.14 -16.24
CA ALA A 198 0.14 1.82 -17.10
C ALA A 198 -0.60 0.85 -18.02
N GLY A 199 0.11 -0.14 -18.57
CA GLY A 199 -0.50 -1.21 -19.38
C GLY A 199 -1.50 -2.03 -18.59
N LEU A 200 -1.15 -2.51 -17.40
CA LEU A 200 -2.03 -3.30 -16.55
C LEU A 200 -3.26 -2.49 -16.09
N LYS A 201 -3.04 -1.24 -15.64
CA LYS A 201 -4.14 -0.34 -15.23
C LYS A 201 -5.11 -0.08 -16.39
N ALA A 202 -4.59 0.23 -17.58
CA ALA A 202 -5.42 0.43 -18.76
C ALA A 202 -6.27 -0.81 -19.08
N TYR A 203 -5.65 -1.99 -19.05
CA TYR A 203 -6.37 -3.25 -19.21
C TYR A 203 -7.47 -3.44 -18.17
N ALA A 204 -7.19 -3.24 -16.89
CA ALA A 204 -8.18 -3.32 -15.82
C ALA A 204 -9.37 -2.39 -16.09
N ASN A 205 -9.10 -1.12 -16.43
CA ASN A 205 -10.12 -0.14 -16.73
C ASN A 205 -10.95 -0.53 -17.98
N GLU A 206 -10.34 -1.07 -19.05
CA GLU A 206 -11.03 -1.59 -20.22
C GLU A 206 -11.96 -2.77 -19.89
N GLN A 207 -11.59 -3.60 -18.89
CA GLN A 207 -12.45 -4.65 -18.38
C GLN A 207 -13.53 -4.14 -17.40
N GLY A 208 -13.54 -2.84 -17.09
CA GLY A 208 -14.48 -2.19 -16.17
C GLY A 208 -14.14 -2.40 -14.71
N ILE A 209 -12.87 -2.65 -14.41
CA ILE A 209 -12.30 -2.76 -13.06
C ILE A 209 -11.57 -1.46 -12.73
N GLU A 210 -11.95 -0.80 -11.62
CA GLU A 210 -11.24 0.35 -11.07
C GLU A 210 -10.26 -0.13 -9.99
N ILE A 211 -9.09 0.48 -9.93
CA ILE A 211 -8.04 0.13 -8.96
C ILE A 211 -8.11 1.07 -7.77
N ILE A 212 -8.25 0.50 -6.59
CA ILE A 212 -8.11 1.23 -5.32
C ILE A 212 -6.66 1.07 -4.88
N GLY A 213 -5.92 2.18 -4.90
CA GLY A 213 -4.58 2.24 -4.31
C GLY A 213 -4.63 2.62 -2.84
N ASP A 214 -3.53 2.41 -2.15
CA ASP A 214 -3.38 2.72 -0.75
C ASP A 214 -2.17 3.63 -0.53
N ILE A 215 -2.33 4.68 0.28
CA ILE A 215 -1.23 5.58 0.61
C ILE A 215 -1.15 5.79 2.12
N PRO A 216 0.01 5.55 2.74
CA PRO A 216 0.20 5.91 4.14
C PRO A 216 0.18 7.43 4.30
N ILE A 217 -0.41 7.94 5.39
CA ILE A 217 -0.34 9.38 5.67
C ILE A 217 1.12 9.84 5.76
N TYR A 218 1.96 9.13 6.49
CA TYR A 218 3.37 9.47 6.69
C TYR A 218 4.26 8.86 5.60
N VAL A 219 5.48 9.39 5.50
CA VAL A 219 6.57 8.83 4.69
C VAL A 219 7.63 8.25 5.63
N ALA A 220 8.46 7.34 5.12
CA ALA A 220 9.57 6.82 5.90
C ALA A 220 10.63 7.92 6.14
N PHE A 221 11.29 7.88 7.31
CA PHE A 221 12.42 8.78 7.57
C PHE A 221 13.57 8.51 6.60
N ASP A 222 13.91 7.24 6.39
CA ASP A 222 14.90 6.83 5.41
C ASP A 222 14.29 6.79 4.00
N SER A 223 14.05 7.99 3.45
CA SER A 223 13.43 8.17 2.13
C SER A 223 14.00 9.38 1.38
N ALA A 224 13.87 9.35 0.06
CA ALA A 224 14.18 10.49 -0.80
C ALA A 224 13.33 11.71 -0.46
N ASP A 225 12.08 11.50 -0.01
CA ASP A 225 11.16 12.58 0.36
C ASP A 225 11.72 13.40 1.52
N THR A 226 12.15 12.75 2.57
CA THR A 226 12.69 13.40 3.78
C THR A 226 14.04 14.04 3.52
N TRP A 227 14.93 13.29 2.85
CA TRP A 227 16.27 13.77 2.50
C TRP A 227 16.23 14.98 1.54
N ALA A 228 15.36 14.93 0.51
CA ALA A 228 15.28 16.01 -0.48
C ALA A 228 14.50 17.23 0.02
N ASN A 229 13.54 17.04 0.93
CA ASN A 229 12.61 18.08 1.35
C ASN A 229 12.52 18.23 2.88
N PRO A 230 13.62 18.42 3.62
CA PRO A 230 13.62 18.41 5.08
C PRO A 230 12.68 19.45 5.72
N LYS A 231 12.41 20.57 5.02
CA LYS A 231 11.49 21.63 5.50
C LYS A 231 10.02 21.20 5.60
N LEU A 232 9.65 20.11 4.95
CA LEU A 232 8.31 19.56 5.01
C LEU A 232 8.02 18.84 6.33
N PHE A 233 9.08 18.55 7.10
CA PHE A 233 9.00 17.70 8.30
C PHE A 233 9.51 18.45 9.52
N GLN A 234 9.13 17.97 10.71
CA GLN A 234 9.60 18.48 11.99
C GLN A 234 10.99 17.90 12.31
N LEU A 235 12.00 18.48 11.68
CA LEU A 235 13.39 18.09 11.84
C LEU A 235 14.18 19.22 12.54
N ASP A 236 15.24 18.84 13.25
CA ASP A 236 16.18 19.78 13.86
C ASP A 236 17.22 20.34 12.87
N GLU A 237 18.23 21.06 13.36
CA GLU A 237 19.29 21.65 12.55
C GLU A 237 20.19 20.60 11.87
N GLU A 238 20.24 19.38 12.41
CA GLU A 238 20.98 18.23 11.85
C GLU A 238 20.10 17.37 10.92
N ASN A 239 18.87 17.81 10.64
CA ASN A 239 17.84 17.09 9.91
C ASN A 239 17.42 15.76 10.56
N LEU A 240 17.52 15.63 11.88
CA LEU A 240 16.97 14.52 12.64
C LEU A 240 15.54 14.85 13.12
N PRO A 241 14.65 13.87 13.26
CA PRO A 241 13.31 14.12 13.75
C PRO A 241 13.32 14.71 15.17
N VAL A 242 12.49 15.72 15.41
CA VAL A 242 12.23 16.21 16.77
C VAL A 242 11.27 15.28 17.49
N ALA A 243 10.27 14.79 16.76
CA ALA A 243 9.33 13.78 17.19
C ALA A 243 8.93 12.91 16.00
N VAL A 244 8.40 11.73 16.30
CA VAL A 244 7.97 10.73 15.30
C VAL A 244 6.51 10.33 15.51
N ALA A 245 5.91 9.79 14.46
CA ALA A 245 4.53 9.32 14.46
C ALA A 245 4.37 7.98 15.18
N GLY A 246 3.18 7.76 15.71
CA GLY A 246 2.75 6.52 16.32
C GLY A 246 1.32 6.60 16.84
N CYS A 247 0.96 5.65 17.69
CA CYS A 247 -0.31 5.64 18.42
C CYS A 247 -0.06 5.45 19.92
N PRO A 248 -0.91 6.03 20.78
CA PRO A 248 -0.80 5.86 22.23
C PRO A 248 -1.03 4.41 22.66
N PRO A 249 -0.66 4.06 23.89
CA PRO A 249 -1.08 2.80 24.52
C PRO A 249 -2.61 2.63 24.47
N ASP A 250 -3.03 1.42 24.11
CA ASP A 250 -4.44 1.03 24.02
C ASP A 250 -4.65 -0.43 24.48
N ALA A 251 -5.84 -0.97 24.27
CA ALA A 251 -6.17 -2.35 24.62
C ALA A 251 -5.39 -3.39 23.79
N PHE A 252 -4.86 -3.01 22.62
CA PHE A 252 -4.11 -3.88 21.72
C PHE A 252 -2.60 -3.81 21.93
N SER A 253 -2.09 -2.66 22.42
CA SER A 253 -0.68 -2.45 22.71
C SER A 253 -0.48 -1.66 24.00
N ALA A 254 0.02 -2.31 25.04
CA ALA A 254 0.24 -1.69 26.35
C ALA A 254 1.27 -0.54 26.33
N THR A 255 2.19 -0.50 25.35
CA THR A 255 3.20 0.54 25.17
C THR A 255 2.92 1.45 23.96
N GLY A 256 1.76 1.27 23.32
CA GLY A 256 1.42 1.93 22.07
C GLY A 256 2.20 1.43 20.88
N GLN A 257 2.11 2.13 19.76
CA GLN A 257 2.83 1.82 18.53
C GLN A 257 3.77 2.97 18.17
N LEU A 258 5.06 2.69 18.07
CA LEU A 258 6.06 3.64 17.62
C LEU A 258 6.39 3.33 16.15
N TRP A 259 5.92 4.17 15.22
CA TRP A 259 6.11 3.93 13.78
C TRP A 259 7.41 4.51 13.25
N GLY A 260 7.95 5.55 13.92
CA GLY A 260 9.24 6.15 13.57
C GLY A 260 9.22 7.09 12.36
N ASN A 261 8.06 7.31 11.74
CA ASN A 261 7.91 8.23 10.62
C ASN A 261 8.07 9.68 11.12
N PRO A 262 8.76 10.58 10.37
CA PRO A 262 8.84 12.00 10.71
C PRO A 262 7.48 12.67 10.59
N LEU A 263 7.20 13.60 11.48
CA LEU A 263 5.96 14.38 11.48
C LEU A 263 6.04 15.55 10.50
N TYR A 264 4.91 15.89 9.88
CA TYR A 264 4.84 17.01 8.95
C TYR A 264 4.92 18.36 9.67
N ALA A 265 5.66 19.32 9.11
CA ALA A 265 5.65 20.72 9.51
C ALA A 265 4.42 21.43 8.90
N TRP A 266 3.23 21.19 9.47
CA TRP A 266 1.96 21.65 8.89
C TRP A 266 1.88 23.15 8.65
N ASP A 267 2.52 23.98 9.48
CA ASP A 267 2.60 25.43 9.27
C ASP A 267 3.37 25.78 7.97
N TYR A 268 4.44 25.03 7.67
CA TYR A 268 5.17 25.20 6.43
C TYR A 268 4.37 24.73 5.22
N HIS A 269 3.69 23.58 5.34
CA HIS A 269 2.77 23.10 4.29
C HIS A 269 1.66 24.13 4.01
N LYS A 270 1.02 24.67 5.04
CA LYS A 270 -0.02 25.70 4.89
C LYS A 270 0.55 26.95 4.20
N LYS A 271 1.72 27.42 4.62
CA LYS A 271 2.40 28.59 4.04
C LYS A 271 2.74 28.41 2.56
N THR A 272 3.05 27.19 2.13
CA THR A 272 3.37 26.84 0.73
C THR A 272 2.12 26.37 -0.05
N GLY A 273 0.91 26.51 0.51
CA GLY A 273 -0.34 26.11 -0.14
C GLY A 273 -0.46 24.59 -0.32
N TYR A 274 0.18 23.81 0.55
CA TYR A 274 0.19 22.34 0.51
C TYR A 274 0.72 21.77 -0.82
N ASP A 275 1.60 22.48 -1.51
CA ASP A 275 2.07 22.15 -2.86
C ASP A 275 2.60 20.71 -2.98
N TRP A 276 3.39 20.26 -2.00
CA TRP A 276 3.90 18.89 -1.98
C TRP A 276 2.76 17.83 -1.88
N TRP A 277 1.75 18.09 -1.03
CA TRP A 277 0.58 17.21 -0.92
C TRP A 277 -0.23 17.18 -2.21
N MET A 278 -0.38 18.33 -2.88
CA MET A 278 -1.06 18.37 -4.19
C MET A 278 -0.32 17.54 -5.22
N LYS A 279 1.01 17.62 -5.28
CA LYS A 279 1.85 16.81 -6.16
C LYS A 279 1.74 15.31 -5.82
N ARG A 280 1.81 14.96 -4.53
CA ARG A 280 1.68 13.57 -4.07
C ARG A 280 0.35 12.96 -4.50
N VAL A 281 -0.75 13.62 -4.20
CA VAL A 281 -2.10 13.13 -4.52
C VAL A 281 -2.30 13.07 -6.04
N ALA A 282 -1.86 14.10 -6.78
CA ALA A 282 -1.92 14.08 -8.25
C ALA A 282 -1.13 12.90 -8.86
N CYS A 283 0.05 12.58 -8.30
CA CYS A 283 0.83 11.41 -8.72
C CYS A 283 0.10 10.11 -8.43
N CYS A 284 -0.52 9.98 -7.24
CA CYS A 284 -1.32 8.80 -6.90
C CYS A 284 -2.47 8.57 -7.88
N PHE A 285 -3.15 9.63 -8.35
CA PHE A 285 -4.23 9.49 -9.34
C PHE A 285 -3.75 9.18 -10.77
N LYS A 286 -2.45 9.29 -11.06
CA LYS A 286 -1.88 8.66 -12.27
C LYS A 286 -1.84 7.13 -12.11
N LEU A 287 -1.56 6.66 -10.89
CA LEU A 287 -1.42 5.23 -10.60
C LEU A 287 -2.76 4.54 -10.32
N TYR A 288 -3.70 5.19 -9.66
CA TYR A 288 -4.94 4.60 -9.13
C TYR A 288 -6.18 5.32 -9.64
N ASP A 289 -7.32 4.67 -9.57
CA ASP A 289 -8.62 5.27 -9.88
C ASP A 289 -9.30 5.80 -8.61
N ILE A 290 -9.07 5.15 -7.47
CA ILE A 290 -9.55 5.51 -6.14
C ILE A 290 -8.35 5.41 -5.19
N ILE A 291 -8.26 6.26 -4.18
CA ILE A 291 -7.19 6.23 -3.18
C ILE A 291 -7.78 5.98 -1.80
N ARG A 292 -7.27 4.95 -1.10
CA ARG A 292 -7.45 4.82 0.34
C ARG A 292 -6.32 5.59 1.03
N ILE A 293 -6.67 6.51 1.90
CA ILE A 293 -5.68 7.20 2.75
C ILE A 293 -5.66 6.49 4.11
N ASP A 294 -4.53 5.88 4.39
CA ASP A 294 -4.26 5.21 5.65
C ASP A 294 -4.10 6.21 6.79
N HIS A 295 -4.60 5.87 7.98
CA HIS A 295 -4.57 6.69 9.20
C HIS A 295 -5.13 8.11 9.01
N PHE A 296 -6.34 8.23 8.42
CA PHE A 296 -7.00 9.52 8.14
C PHE A 296 -7.16 10.41 9.38
N ARG A 297 -7.31 9.83 10.56
CA ARG A 297 -7.37 10.55 11.84
C ARG A 297 -6.18 11.51 12.04
N GLY A 298 -5.00 11.18 11.53
CA GLY A 298 -3.78 11.99 11.64
C GLY A 298 -3.87 13.39 11.00
N PHE A 299 -4.90 13.64 10.17
CA PHE A 299 -5.18 14.99 9.66
C PHE A 299 -5.99 15.85 10.64
N ASP A 300 -6.70 15.26 11.59
CA ASP A 300 -7.37 15.97 12.68
C ASP A 300 -6.39 16.18 13.83
N GLU A 301 -5.95 15.09 14.43
CA GLU A 301 -4.95 15.06 15.48
C GLU A 301 -3.96 13.91 15.22
N TYR A 302 -2.67 14.19 15.31
CA TYR A 302 -1.61 13.20 15.20
C TYR A 302 -0.87 13.02 16.53
N TYR A 303 -0.40 11.81 16.78
CA TYR A 303 0.31 11.48 18.01
C TYR A 303 1.81 11.64 17.80
N ALA A 304 2.41 12.57 18.56
CA ALA A 304 3.83 12.95 18.47
C ALA A 304 4.60 12.32 19.60
N ILE A 305 5.53 11.42 19.28
CA ILE A 305 6.38 10.73 20.25
C ILE A 305 7.77 11.35 20.19
N PRO A 306 8.40 11.75 21.32
CA PRO A 306 9.75 12.29 21.31
C PRO A 306 10.74 11.36 20.58
N TYR A 307 11.56 11.93 19.70
CA TYR A 307 12.55 11.14 18.96
C TYR A 307 13.59 10.53 19.92
N GLY A 308 13.82 9.23 19.79
CA GLY A 308 14.72 8.47 20.66
C GLY A 308 14.02 7.70 21.78
N ASP A 309 12.71 7.89 21.99
CA ASP A 309 11.95 7.04 22.90
C ASP A 309 11.82 5.62 22.33
N GLU A 310 11.85 4.63 23.23
CA GLU A 310 11.72 3.20 22.87
C GLU A 310 10.27 2.75 22.74
N THR A 311 9.32 3.50 23.31
CA THR A 311 7.88 3.22 23.32
C THR A 311 7.06 4.47 23.02
N ALA A 312 5.78 4.30 22.78
CA ALA A 312 4.87 5.41 22.49
C ALA A 312 4.22 6.03 23.76
N GLU A 313 4.65 5.65 24.97
CA GLU A 313 4.00 6.05 26.23
C GLU A 313 4.10 7.54 26.52
N ASN A 314 5.16 8.22 26.07
CA ASN A 314 5.43 9.64 26.37
C ASN A 314 4.96 10.59 25.24
N GLY A 315 4.19 10.10 24.28
CA GLY A 315 3.70 10.94 23.19
C GLY A 315 2.56 11.85 23.61
N GLU A 316 2.26 12.84 22.77
CA GLU A 316 1.17 13.79 22.97
C GLU A 316 0.38 14.02 21.66
N TRP A 317 -0.91 14.36 21.80
CA TRP A 317 -1.75 14.69 20.67
C TRP A 317 -1.52 16.12 20.20
N MET A 318 -1.28 16.29 18.91
CA MET A 318 -1.04 17.56 18.24
C MET A 318 -2.08 17.76 17.14
N LEU A 319 -2.50 19.01 16.90
CA LEU A 319 -3.49 19.32 15.86
C LEU A 319 -2.90 19.16 14.47
N GLY A 320 -3.63 18.48 13.62
CA GLY A 320 -3.35 18.34 12.19
C GLY A 320 -3.87 19.52 11.36
N PRO A 321 -3.78 19.45 10.02
CA PRO A 321 -4.24 20.52 9.11
C PRO A 321 -5.78 20.61 9.00
N GLY A 322 -6.51 19.58 9.45
CA GLY A 322 -7.96 19.52 9.36
C GLY A 322 -8.48 19.70 7.93
N MET A 323 -9.63 20.36 7.81
CA MET A 323 -10.25 20.62 6.49
C MET A 323 -9.46 21.55 5.58
N ASP A 324 -8.51 22.34 6.09
CA ASP A 324 -7.69 23.24 5.26
C ASP A 324 -7.00 22.50 4.09
N LEU A 325 -6.43 21.33 4.38
CA LEU A 325 -5.79 20.50 3.37
C LEU A 325 -6.79 19.99 2.31
N PHE A 326 -7.95 19.47 2.75
CA PHE A 326 -8.94 18.88 1.85
C PHE A 326 -9.65 19.92 1.00
N LEU A 327 -9.90 21.11 1.55
CA LEU A 327 -10.43 22.24 0.79
C LEU A 327 -9.44 22.68 -0.29
N LYS A 328 -8.14 22.75 0.05
CA LYS A 328 -7.09 23.07 -0.94
C LYS A 328 -6.94 21.98 -2.00
N MET A 329 -7.06 20.73 -1.61
CA MET A 329 -7.05 19.59 -2.53
C MET A 329 -8.23 19.67 -3.51
N LYS A 330 -9.43 19.93 -3.03
CA LYS A 330 -10.61 20.12 -3.87
C LYS A 330 -10.49 21.33 -4.80
N GLU A 331 -9.96 22.46 -4.31
CA GLU A 331 -9.70 23.66 -5.12
C GLU A 331 -8.73 23.38 -6.26
N THR A 332 -7.67 22.61 -6.00
CA THR A 332 -6.53 22.42 -6.92
C THR A 332 -6.75 21.24 -7.87
N LEU A 333 -7.31 20.14 -7.39
CA LEU A 333 -7.41 18.86 -8.10
C LEU A 333 -8.86 18.45 -8.41
N GLY A 334 -9.86 19.17 -7.90
CA GLY A 334 -11.27 18.83 -8.06
C GLY A 334 -11.78 17.83 -7.04
N ASP A 335 -12.97 17.28 -7.29
CA ASP A 335 -13.54 16.22 -6.45
C ASP A 335 -12.83 14.88 -6.77
N LEU A 336 -12.23 14.30 -5.75
CA LEU A 336 -11.42 13.09 -5.86
C LEU A 336 -12.09 11.90 -5.17
N PRO A 337 -12.06 10.69 -5.76
CA PRO A 337 -12.57 9.48 -5.13
C PRO A 337 -11.57 8.97 -4.07
N ILE A 338 -11.77 9.40 -2.84
CA ILE A 338 -10.92 9.06 -1.68
C ILE A 338 -11.74 8.24 -0.69
N ILE A 339 -11.12 7.20 -0.13
CA ILE A 339 -11.59 6.42 1.02
C ILE A 339 -10.74 6.83 2.22
N ALA A 340 -11.36 7.18 3.33
CA ALA A 340 -10.67 7.52 4.55
C ALA A 340 -10.60 6.29 5.47
N GLU A 341 -9.39 5.90 5.87
CA GLU A 341 -9.24 4.88 6.91
C GLU A 341 -9.45 5.56 8.26
N ASP A 342 -10.61 5.28 8.85
CA ASP A 342 -11.11 5.82 10.12
C ASP A 342 -11.28 4.71 11.18
N LEU A 343 -10.40 3.72 11.19
CA LEU A 343 -10.45 2.61 12.14
C LEU A 343 -9.88 3.02 13.52
N GLY A 344 -10.25 2.26 14.54
CA GLY A 344 -9.81 2.47 15.93
C GLY A 344 -10.64 3.50 16.69
N PHE A 345 -10.03 4.15 17.69
CA PHE A 345 -10.73 5.10 18.55
C PHE A 345 -10.91 6.45 17.84
N LEU A 346 -12.17 6.85 17.62
CA LEU A 346 -12.54 8.10 16.95
C LEU A 346 -13.08 9.13 17.95
N THR A 347 -12.49 10.32 17.96
CA THR A 347 -13.04 11.49 18.64
C THR A 347 -14.17 12.11 17.84
N ASP A 348 -14.98 12.96 18.48
CA ASP A 348 -16.04 13.70 17.78
C ASP A 348 -15.49 14.60 16.67
N THR A 349 -14.27 15.14 16.85
CA THR A 349 -13.59 15.99 15.87
C THR A 349 -13.18 15.20 14.63
N VAL A 350 -12.66 13.98 14.78
CA VAL A 350 -12.36 13.09 13.65
C VAL A 350 -13.63 12.70 12.89
N ARG A 351 -14.72 12.35 13.60
CA ARG A 351 -16.02 12.06 12.98
C ARG A 351 -16.56 13.27 12.21
N GLN A 352 -16.37 14.49 12.76
CA GLN A 352 -16.78 15.71 12.08
C GLN A 352 -15.91 15.97 10.83
N LEU A 353 -14.59 15.79 10.93
CA LEU A 353 -13.66 15.92 9.78
C LEU A 353 -14.05 14.97 8.64
N LEU A 354 -14.35 13.70 8.97
CA LEU A 354 -14.79 12.70 7.99
C LEU A 354 -16.10 13.15 7.32
N LYS A 355 -17.07 13.61 8.11
CA LYS A 355 -18.35 14.10 7.61
C LYS A 355 -18.18 15.32 6.69
N ASP A 356 -17.36 16.28 7.09
CA ASP A 356 -17.12 17.52 6.34
C ASP A 356 -16.33 17.27 5.03
N SER A 357 -15.45 16.28 5.02
CA SER A 357 -14.75 15.85 3.81
C SER A 357 -15.66 15.14 2.81
N GLY A 358 -16.74 14.51 3.28
CA GLY A 358 -17.65 13.71 2.47
C GLY A 358 -17.09 12.37 2.02
N TYR A 359 -15.88 12.00 2.48
CA TYR A 359 -15.25 10.72 2.12
C TYR A 359 -15.92 9.55 2.85
N PRO A 360 -16.07 8.37 2.19
CA PRO A 360 -16.49 7.16 2.87
C PRO A 360 -15.43 6.71 3.89
N GLY A 361 -15.86 6.39 5.09
CA GLY A 361 -15.06 5.68 6.08
C GLY A 361 -15.12 4.17 5.88
N MET A 362 -14.39 3.44 6.70
CA MET A 362 -14.27 1.98 6.63
C MET A 362 -15.07 1.28 7.74
N LYS A 363 -15.62 0.13 7.41
CA LYS A 363 -16.30 -0.77 8.36
C LYS A 363 -15.74 -2.18 8.22
N VAL A 364 -15.21 -2.74 9.30
CA VAL A 364 -14.55 -4.05 9.32
C VAL A 364 -15.37 -5.01 10.17
N LEU A 365 -15.87 -6.09 9.56
CA LEU A 365 -16.74 -7.04 10.25
C LEU A 365 -16.06 -7.77 11.41
N GLU A 366 -14.75 -8.05 11.32
CA GLU A 366 -14.02 -8.67 12.42
C GLU A 366 -14.03 -7.84 13.72
N PHE A 367 -14.28 -6.54 13.65
CA PHE A 367 -14.41 -5.68 14.84
C PHE A 367 -15.82 -5.61 15.41
N ALA A 368 -16.80 -6.27 14.78
CA ALA A 368 -18.20 -6.13 15.12
C ALA A 368 -18.68 -7.10 16.21
N PHE A 369 -18.05 -8.26 16.37
CA PHE A 369 -18.62 -9.40 17.08
C PHE A 369 -17.94 -9.64 18.43
N VAL A 370 -18.25 -8.75 19.39
CA VAL A 370 -17.91 -8.92 20.81
C VAL A 370 -19.22 -9.00 21.57
N ALA A 371 -19.46 -10.10 22.30
CA ALA A 371 -20.72 -10.34 23.00
C ALA A 371 -21.01 -9.28 24.04
N GLY A 372 -22.22 -8.74 23.98
CA GLY A 372 -22.70 -7.68 24.92
C GLY A 372 -22.27 -6.25 24.56
N GLU A 373 -21.55 -6.03 23.46
CA GLU A 373 -21.20 -4.70 22.99
C GLU A 373 -22.09 -4.23 21.83
N ASP A 374 -22.48 -2.94 21.88
CA ASP A 374 -23.13 -2.25 20.76
C ASP A 374 -22.03 -1.63 19.88
N SER A 375 -21.69 -2.31 18.80
CA SER A 375 -20.55 -1.94 17.94
C SER A 375 -20.99 -1.12 16.72
N ASP A 376 -20.30 0.00 16.47
CA ASP A 376 -20.43 0.80 15.24
C ASP A 376 -20.09 -0.03 13.96
N TYR A 377 -19.46 -1.18 14.13
CA TYR A 377 -19.10 -2.10 13.05
C TYR A 377 -20.19 -3.15 12.74
N LEU A 378 -21.27 -3.21 13.50
CA LEU A 378 -22.42 -4.06 13.15
C LEU A 378 -23.18 -3.46 11.96
N PRO A 379 -23.51 -4.26 10.93
CA PRO A 379 -24.08 -3.76 9.66
C PRO A 379 -25.37 -2.96 9.76
N HIS A 380 -26.15 -3.13 10.82
CA HIS A 380 -27.37 -2.35 11.03
C HIS A 380 -27.09 -0.91 11.51
N ASN A 381 -25.84 -0.61 11.91
CA ASN A 381 -25.38 0.73 12.31
C ASN A 381 -24.68 1.49 11.17
N TYR A 382 -24.58 0.90 9.95
CA TYR A 382 -23.87 1.55 8.86
C TYR A 382 -24.64 2.69 8.20
N ASP A 383 -23.91 3.74 7.85
CA ASP A 383 -24.32 4.66 6.80
C ASP A 383 -24.03 4.07 5.41
N LYS A 384 -24.73 4.57 4.37
CA LYS A 384 -24.49 4.13 3.00
C LYS A 384 -23.11 4.52 2.49
N ASN A 385 -22.66 5.74 2.83
CA ASN A 385 -21.36 6.27 2.40
C ASN A 385 -20.22 5.65 3.21
N CYS A 386 -20.03 4.36 3.09
CA CYS A 386 -18.92 3.65 3.71
C CYS A 386 -18.43 2.50 2.82
N VAL A 387 -17.27 1.98 3.15
CA VAL A 387 -16.69 0.77 2.56
C VAL A 387 -16.69 -0.32 3.62
N VAL A 388 -17.39 -1.43 3.37
CA VAL A 388 -17.38 -2.59 4.26
C VAL A 388 -16.35 -3.62 3.82
N TYR A 389 -15.63 -4.15 4.79
CA TYR A 389 -14.66 -5.23 4.67
C TYR A 389 -15.06 -6.39 5.57
N THR A 390 -14.70 -7.63 5.21
CA THR A 390 -14.67 -8.73 6.19
C THR A 390 -13.52 -8.54 7.16
N GLY A 391 -12.32 -8.34 6.65
CA GLY A 391 -11.09 -7.91 7.30
C GLY A 391 -10.25 -7.09 6.32
N THR A 392 -9.17 -6.46 6.78
CA THR A 392 -8.17 -5.76 5.97
C THR A 392 -6.88 -6.59 5.86
N HIS A 393 -5.84 -6.03 5.26
CA HIS A 393 -4.49 -6.65 5.24
C HIS A 393 -3.83 -6.71 6.63
N ASP A 394 -4.29 -5.94 7.61
CA ASP A 394 -3.80 -5.91 8.99
C ASP A 394 -4.54 -6.90 9.91
N ASN A 395 -5.72 -7.33 9.50
CA ASN A 395 -6.48 -8.33 10.22
C ASN A 395 -5.94 -9.75 9.96
N ASP A 396 -6.39 -10.72 10.73
CA ASP A 396 -6.23 -12.13 10.35
C ASP A 396 -7.10 -12.44 9.12
N THR A 397 -7.00 -13.63 8.56
CA THR A 397 -8.03 -14.11 7.66
C THR A 397 -9.31 -14.37 8.46
N LEU A 398 -10.46 -14.23 7.82
CA LEU A 398 -11.75 -14.44 8.48
C LEU A 398 -11.85 -15.81 9.17
N GLN A 399 -11.32 -16.86 8.55
CA GLN A 399 -11.25 -18.21 9.14
C GLN A 399 -10.28 -18.28 10.34
N GLY A 400 -9.12 -17.62 10.23
CA GLY A 400 -8.15 -17.54 11.32
C GLY A 400 -8.73 -16.79 12.52
N TRP A 401 -9.29 -15.62 12.28
CA TRP A 401 -9.94 -14.79 13.30
C TRP A 401 -11.10 -15.53 13.99
N TYR A 402 -12.02 -16.15 13.21
CA TYR A 402 -13.17 -16.86 13.76
C TYR A 402 -12.78 -17.98 14.74
N GLN A 403 -11.65 -18.67 14.47
CA GLN A 403 -11.12 -19.69 15.38
C GLN A 403 -10.64 -19.13 16.72
N THR A 404 -10.30 -17.85 16.80
CA THR A 404 -9.83 -17.20 18.03
C THR A 404 -10.96 -16.68 18.91
N LEU A 405 -12.18 -16.62 18.40
CA LEU A 405 -13.35 -16.14 19.15
C LEU A 405 -13.66 -17.05 20.35
N SER A 406 -14.13 -16.43 21.42
CA SER A 406 -14.73 -17.15 22.53
C SER A 406 -16.01 -17.90 22.11
N GLU A 407 -16.42 -18.90 22.86
CA GLU A 407 -17.67 -19.61 22.56
C GLU A 407 -18.89 -18.68 22.64
N GLU A 408 -18.87 -17.68 23.53
CA GLU A 408 -19.93 -16.68 23.67
C GLU A 408 -19.99 -15.76 22.44
N ASP A 409 -18.83 -15.31 21.93
CA ASP A 409 -18.76 -14.50 20.71
C ASP A 409 -19.18 -15.29 19.47
N LYS A 410 -18.81 -16.58 19.39
CA LYS A 410 -19.26 -17.48 18.31
C LYS A 410 -20.77 -17.69 18.33
N GLU A 411 -21.36 -17.88 19.51
CA GLU A 411 -22.80 -18.04 19.67
C GLU A 411 -23.53 -16.77 19.22
N MET A 412 -23.13 -15.60 19.74
CA MET A 412 -23.66 -14.29 19.32
C MET A 412 -23.53 -14.08 17.81
N THR A 413 -22.37 -14.43 17.24
CA THR A 413 -22.12 -14.34 15.81
C THR A 413 -23.08 -15.18 15.00
N LYS A 414 -23.25 -16.46 15.35
CA LYS A 414 -24.18 -17.38 14.66
C LYS A 414 -25.63 -16.93 14.78
N GLU A 415 -26.02 -16.38 15.92
CA GLU A 415 -27.37 -15.80 16.11
C GLU A 415 -27.58 -14.57 15.23
N TYR A 416 -26.59 -13.64 15.18
CA TYR A 416 -26.65 -12.45 14.34
C TYR A 416 -26.69 -12.80 12.84
N LEU A 417 -25.88 -13.75 12.40
CA LEU A 417 -25.90 -14.27 11.04
C LEU A 417 -27.21 -15.00 10.68
N ASN A 418 -28.01 -15.35 11.70
CA ASN A 418 -29.21 -16.17 11.55
C ASN A 418 -28.95 -17.49 10.83
N ASN A 419 -27.79 -18.09 11.06
CA ASN A 419 -27.37 -19.34 10.44
C ASN A 419 -26.58 -20.25 11.43
N PRO A 420 -27.29 -20.81 12.46
CA PRO A 420 -26.64 -21.56 13.52
C PRO A 420 -26.09 -22.93 13.10
N TYR A 421 -26.41 -23.36 11.89
CA TYR A 421 -26.05 -24.70 11.38
C TYR A 421 -24.87 -24.69 10.41
N THR A 422 -24.34 -23.53 10.03
CA THR A 422 -23.16 -23.45 9.17
C THR A 422 -21.97 -24.08 9.90
N PRO A 423 -21.27 -25.04 9.28
CA PRO A 423 -20.01 -25.55 9.79
C PRO A 423 -18.98 -24.42 9.92
N ASP A 424 -18.13 -24.49 10.95
CA ASP A 424 -17.14 -23.44 11.21
C ASP A 424 -16.16 -23.24 10.03
N GLU A 425 -15.91 -24.27 9.24
CA GLU A 425 -15.07 -24.21 8.03
C GLU A 425 -15.74 -23.43 6.87
N GLU A 426 -17.05 -23.24 6.90
CA GLU A 426 -17.82 -22.55 5.87
C GLU A 426 -18.34 -21.17 6.32
N VAL A 427 -18.12 -20.77 7.57
CA VAL A 427 -18.67 -19.53 8.17
C VAL A 427 -18.23 -18.27 7.41
N HIS A 428 -17.06 -18.30 6.77
CA HIS A 428 -16.57 -17.19 5.94
C HIS A 428 -17.59 -16.77 4.86
N TRP A 429 -18.37 -17.71 4.29
CA TRP A 429 -19.41 -17.39 3.31
C TRP A 429 -20.58 -16.63 3.92
N ASP A 430 -20.92 -16.88 5.17
CA ASP A 430 -21.97 -16.15 5.88
C ASP A 430 -21.55 -14.70 6.12
N PHE A 431 -20.28 -14.46 6.53
CA PHE A 431 -19.72 -13.12 6.66
C PHE A 431 -19.61 -12.37 5.34
N ILE A 432 -19.11 -13.02 4.28
CA ILE A 432 -19.08 -12.44 2.94
C ILE A 432 -20.49 -12.06 2.50
N SER A 433 -21.48 -12.94 2.70
CA SER A 433 -22.87 -12.66 2.41
C SER A 433 -23.41 -11.49 3.22
N LEU A 434 -23.05 -11.37 4.50
CA LEU A 434 -23.43 -10.24 5.36
C LEU A 434 -22.86 -8.92 4.84
N ALA A 435 -21.55 -8.88 4.53
CA ALA A 435 -20.91 -7.71 3.93
C ALA A 435 -21.57 -7.31 2.61
N MET A 436 -21.79 -8.26 1.71
CA MET A 436 -22.38 -8.03 0.41
C MET A 436 -23.83 -7.53 0.47
N ARG A 437 -24.60 -7.93 1.47
CA ARG A 437 -25.98 -7.50 1.70
C ARG A 437 -26.12 -6.20 2.49
N SER A 438 -25.05 -5.74 3.16
CA SER A 438 -25.05 -4.50 3.96
C SER A 438 -25.50 -3.29 3.13
N VAL A 439 -25.83 -2.19 3.78
CA VAL A 439 -26.23 -0.94 3.11
C VAL A 439 -25.05 -0.17 2.52
N ALA A 440 -23.82 -0.54 2.84
CA ALA A 440 -22.59 0.11 2.35
C ALA A 440 -22.58 0.20 0.82
N ASP A 441 -22.20 1.35 0.28
CA ASP A 441 -22.10 1.55 -1.17
C ASP A 441 -20.95 0.73 -1.77
N THR A 442 -19.89 0.48 -1.02
CA THR A 442 -18.73 -0.31 -1.45
C THR A 442 -18.51 -1.50 -0.50
N CYS A 443 -18.16 -2.66 -1.07
CA CYS A 443 -17.82 -3.86 -0.32
C CYS A 443 -16.52 -4.46 -0.88
N ILE A 444 -15.50 -4.61 -0.04
CA ILE A 444 -14.21 -5.19 -0.42
C ILE A 444 -13.95 -6.43 0.44
N ILE A 445 -13.64 -7.53 -0.21
CA ILE A 445 -13.36 -8.80 0.45
C ILE A 445 -11.91 -9.21 0.14
N PRO A 446 -11.07 -9.53 1.15
CA PRO A 446 -9.77 -10.14 0.92
C PRO A 446 -9.89 -11.45 0.13
N VAL A 447 -8.96 -11.67 -0.78
CA VAL A 447 -8.95 -12.92 -1.58
C VAL A 447 -8.88 -14.16 -0.69
N GLN A 448 -8.16 -14.09 0.42
CA GLN A 448 -8.03 -15.19 1.40
C GLN A 448 -9.39 -15.62 1.95
N ASP A 449 -10.30 -14.68 2.16
CA ASP A 449 -11.63 -14.97 2.71
C ASP A 449 -12.51 -15.68 1.68
N TYR A 450 -12.44 -15.28 0.39
CA TYR A 450 -13.11 -16.04 -0.66
C TYR A 450 -12.57 -17.46 -0.81
N LEU A 451 -11.26 -17.65 -0.56
CA LEU A 451 -10.59 -18.95 -0.63
C LEU A 451 -10.77 -19.78 0.66
N GLY A 452 -11.36 -19.21 1.73
CA GLY A 452 -11.54 -19.86 3.01
C GLY A 452 -10.22 -20.24 3.71
N LEU A 453 -9.18 -19.43 3.53
CA LEU A 453 -7.84 -19.71 4.07
C LEU A 453 -7.75 -19.34 5.55
N GLY A 454 -6.99 -20.12 6.33
CA GLY A 454 -6.70 -19.82 7.72
C GLY A 454 -5.51 -18.86 7.89
N ASN A 455 -5.14 -18.59 9.14
CA ASN A 455 -4.16 -17.59 9.59
C ASN A 455 -2.77 -17.66 8.92
N LYS A 456 -2.38 -18.79 8.33
CA LYS A 456 -1.14 -18.91 7.55
C LYS A 456 -1.13 -18.02 6.31
N ALA A 457 -2.31 -17.63 5.84
CA ALA A 457 -2.45 -16.72 4.71
C ALA A 457 -2.61 -15.25 5.14
N ARG A 458 -2.43 -14.92 6.41
CA ARG A 458 -2.42 -13.55 6.91
C ARG A 458 -1.31 -12.76 6.25
N ILE A 459 -1.59 -11.51 5.86
CA ILE A 459 -0.62 -10.64 5.18
C ILE A 459 0.26 -9.93 6.18
N ASN A 460 -0.34 -9.29 7.18
CA ASN A 460 0.38 -8.48 8.16
C ASN A 460 -0.14 -8.71 9.58
N MET A 461 0.76 -8.72 10.53
CA MET A 461 0.47 -8.63 11.97
C MET A 461 1.07 -7.33 12.49
N PRO A 462 0.26 -6.28 12.71
CA PRO A 462 0.75 -4.99 13.21
C PRO A 462 1.64 -5.12 14.45
N SER A 463 2.57 -4.19 14.62
CA SER A 463 3.53 -4.17 15.73
C SER A 463 4.50 -5.36 15.80
N THR A 464 4.68 -6.12 14.72
CA THR A 464 5.69 -7.19 14.64
C THR A 464 6.70 -6.92 13.52
N LEU A 465 7.94 -7.39 13.73
CA LEU A 465 8.99 -7.34 12.71
C LEU A 465 9.24 -8.74 12.16
N GLY A 466 9.28 -8.84 10.81
CA GLY A 466 9.51 -10.10 10.09
C GLY A 466 8.27 -10.99 10.03
N GLY A 467 8.24 -11.88 9.04
CA GLY A 467 7.14 -12.82 8.84
C GLY A 467 5.87 -12.20 8.23
N ASN A 468 5.89 -10.90 7.91
CA ASN A 468 4.79 -10.17 7.29
C ASN A 468 4.99 -10.00 5.78
N TRP A 469 3.92 -9.71 5.05
CA TRP A 469 3.91 -9.38 3.62
C TRP A 469 4.37 -10.52 2.70
N MET A 470 4.51 -11.75 3.22
CA MET A 470 5.13 -12.88 2.52
C MET A 470 4.14 -13.75 1.76
N TRP A 471 2.86 -13.79 2.19
CA TRP A 471 1.87 -14.68 1.60
C TRP A 471 1.66 -14.46 0.11
N ARG A 472 1.54 -15.58 -0.64
CA ARG A 472 1.19 -15.58 -2.07
C ARG A 472 0.09 -16.57 -2.38
N MET A 473 -0.78 -16.19 -3.28
CA MET A 473 -1.85 -17.05 -3.80
C MET A 473 -1.26 -18.12 -4.74
N LYS A 474 -1.72 -19.35 -4.59
CA LYS A 474 -1.40 -20.43 -5.54
C LYS A 474 -2.02 -20.15 -6.92
N LYS A 475 -1.29 -20.52 -7.97
CA LYS A 475 -1.85 -20.51 -9.33
C LYS A 475 -3.03 -21.46 -9.42
N GLY A 476 -4.14 -20.99 -10.01
CA GLY A 476 -5.37 -21.76 -10.17
C GLY A 476 -6.22 -21.86 -8.89
N ALA A 477 -5.96 -21.08 -7.85
CA ALA A 477 -6.78 -21.05 -6.63
C ALA A 477 -8.25 -20.66 -6.91
N PHE A 478 -8.48 -19.77 -7.88
CA PHE A 478 -9.83 -19.45 -8.35
C PHE A 478 -10.30 -20.48 -9.37
N THR A 479 -11.12 -21.42 -8.91
CA THR A 479 -11.77 -22.38 -9.81
C THR A 479 -13.01 -21.76 -10.48
N ASP A 480 -13.42 -22.30 -11.61
CA ASP A 480 -14.67 -21.87 -12.29
C ASP A 480 -15.90 -21.93 -11.37
N GLU A 481 -15.93 -22.89 -10.45
CA GLU A 481 -17.04 -23.06 -9.49
C GLU A 481 -17.02 -21.91 -8.48
N LEU A 482 -15.86 -21.56 -7.96
CA LEU A 482 -15.67 -20.44 -7.02
C LEU A 482 -16.05 -19.12 -7.69
N ILE A 483 -15.55 -18.85 -8.90
CA ILE A 483 -15.87 -17.65 -9.68
C ILE A 483 -17.39 -17.53 -9.89
N LYS A 484 -18.06 -18.61 -10.28
CA LYS A 484 -19.52 -18.65 -10.45
C LYS A 484 -20.26 -18.40 -9.15
N LYS A 485 -19.76 -18.94 -8.01
CA LYS A 485 -20.36 -18.71 -6.68
C LYS A 485 -20.28 -17.24 -6.29
N ILE A 486 -19.10 -16.62 -6.46
CA ILE A 486 -18.89 -15.19 -6.17
C ILE A 486 -19.79 -14.33 -7.07
N ARG A 487 -19.80 -14.59 -8.38
CA ARG A 487 -20.66 -13.88 -9.34
C ARG A 487 -22.13 -13.95 -8.96
N LYS A 488 -22.62 -15.14 -8.63
CA LYS A 488 -24.01 -15.34 -8.20
C LYS A 488 -24.35 -14.49 -6.98
N MET A 489 -23.47 -14.45 -5.98
CA MET A 489 -23.65 -13.62 -4.78
C MET A 489 -23.65 -12.13 -5.13
N THR A 490 -22.73 -11.68 -5.97
CA THR A 490 -22.63 -10.29 -6.44
C THR A 490 -23.93 -9.85 -7.14
N GLU A 491 -24.45 -10.68 -8.06
CA GLU A 491 -25.71 -10.41 -8.78
C GLU A 491 -26.92 -10.35 -7.84
N VAL A 492 -27.03 -11.30 -6.91
CA VAL A 492 -28.14 -11.34 -5.92
C VAL A 492 -28.14 -10.14 -4.99
N CYS A 493 -26.93 -9.65 -4.62
CA CYS A 493 -26.77 -8.47 -3.77
C CYS A 493 -26.81 -7.13 -4.54
N ALA A 494 -27.00 -7.16 -5.86
CA ALA A 494 -27.03 -6.00 -6.75
C ALA A 494 -25.80 -5.08 -6.60
N ARG A 495 -24.60 -5.65 -6.69
CA ARG A 495 -23.31 -4.97 -6.64
C ARG A 495 -22.56 -5.00 -7.97
#